data_7e3fb8d12761b0184673a2ea104147e9
#
_entry.id   7e3fb8d12761b0184673a2ea104147e9
#
_cell.length_a   1.000
_cell.length_b   1.000
_cell.length_c   1.000
_cell.angle_alpha   90.00
_cell.angle_beta   90.00
_cell.angle_gamma   90.00
#
_symmetry.space_group_name_H-M   'P 1'
#
loop_
_entity.id
_entity.type
_entity.pdbx_description
1 polymer ?
#
loop_
_entity_poly.entity_id
_entity_poly.type
_entity_poly.pdbx_seq_one_letter_code
_entity_poly.pdbx_strand_id
1 'polypeptide(L)' 'MDSGTGPRSPVKTAQRTIRVFEALKRLDGATIKELATHLDMSKSSTHDYLKTLEHEGYVVRDGYTYEVGLRFLDIG' A
#
# COMPACT_ATOMS: atom_id res chain seq x y z
N MET A 1 -16.29 -11.45 18.66
CA MET A 1 -16.00 -11.56 18.37
C MET A 1 -15.57 -11.84 17.71
N ASP A 2 -15.54 -11.92 17.29
CA ASP A 2 -15.10 -12.18 16.66
C ASP A 2 -14.59 -12.30 16.17
N SER A 3 -14.63 -12.21 16.35
CA SER A 3 -14.08 -12.43 15.95
C SER A 3 -13.44 -12.79 15.34
N GLY A 4 -13.38 -12.62 15.39
CA GLY A 4 -12.58 -12.94 14.93
C GLY A 4 -12.41 -13.51 13.94
N THR A 5 -12.65 -13.38 13.63
CA THR A 5 -12.54 -14.08 12.88
C THR A 5 -11.63 -14.15 12.05
N GLY A 6 -10.73 -14.24 12.10
CA GLY A 6 -9.89 -14.78 11.31
C GLY A 6 -9.10 -14.06 10.41
N PRO A 7 -8.56 -14.70 9.41
CA PRO A 7 -7.56 -14.16 8.54
C PRO A 7 -8.02 -12.98 7.73
N ARG A 8 -9.27 -12.78 7.71
CA ARG A 8 -9.76 -11.67 6.98
C ARG A 8 -10.09 -10.50 7.85
N SER A 9 -9.55 -10.45 9.03
CA SER A 9 -9.85 -9.38 9.92
C SER A 9 -9.43 -8.05 9.29
N PRO A 10 -10.23 -7.02 9.45
CA PRO A 10 -9.88 -5.71 8.91
C PRO A 10 -8.57 -5.17 9.49
N VAL A 11 -8.24 -5.59 10.70
CA VAL A 11 -7.00 -5.14 11.33
C VAL A 11 -5.80 -5.62 10.52
N LYS A 12 -5.84 -6.86 10.09
CA LYS A 12 -4.73 -7.41 9.34
C LYS A 12 -4.60 -6.73 7.97
N THR A 13 -5.72 -6.49 7.33
CA THR A 13 -5.74 -5.81 6.05
C THR A 13 -5.20 -4.40 6.20
N ALA A 14 -5.61 -3.72 7.25
CA ALA A 14 -5.14 -2.37 7.51
C ALA A 14 -3.64 -2.34 7.74
N GLN A 15 -3.13 -3.31 8.50
CA GLN A 15 -1.70 -3.39 8.74
C GLN A 15 -0.91 -3.57 7.46
N ARG A 16 -1.39 -4.43 6.58
CA ARG A 16 -0.71 -4.68 5.31
C ARG A 16 -0.75 -3.46 4.42
N THR A 17 -1.87 -2.78 4.39
CA THR A 17 -1.99 -1.56 3.62
C THR A 17 -0.99 -0.53 4.10
N ILE A 18 -0.87 -0.38 5.39
CA ILE A 18 0.08 0.56 5.97
C ILE A 18 1.51 0.15 5.63
N ARG A 19 1.80 -1.14 5.66
CA ARG A 19 3.14 -1.61 5.30
C ARG A 19 3.50 -1.26 3.87
N VAL A 20 2.54 -1.40 2.96
CA VAL A 20 2.78 -1.05 1.57
C VAL A 20 3.10 0.43 1.47
N PHE A 21 2.33 1.25 2.15
CA PHE A 21 2.54 2.68 2.14
C PHE A 21 3.91 3.05 2.72
N GLU A 22 4.26 2.46 3.85
CA GLU A 22 5.53 2.75 4.50
C GLU A 22 6.71 2.32 3.64
N ALA A 23 6.59 1.17 3.00
CA ALA A 23 7.64 0.69 2.11
C ALA A 23 7.83 1.64 0.93
N LEU A 24 6.72 2.10 0.39
CA LEU A 24 6.77 3.01 -0.74
C LEU A 24 7.46 4.32 -0.35
N LYS A 25 7.16 4.78 0.84
CA LYS A 25 7.77 5.97 1.38
C LYS A 25 9.28 5.77 1.55
N ARG A 26 9.65 4.63 2.08
CA ARG A 26 11.06 4.31 2.33
C ARG A 26 11.85 4.18 1.05
N LEU A 27 11.24 3.59 0.02
CA LEU A 27 11.89 3.39 -1.26
C LEU A 27 11.86 4.63 -2.15
N ASP A 28 11.12 5.64 -1.71
CA ASP A 28 10.99 6.87 -2.47
C ASP A 28 10.43 6.59 -3.87
N GLY A 29 9.42 5.75 -3.91
CA GLY A 29 8.81 5.35 -5.16
C GLY A 29 9.27 3.97 -5.58
N ALA A 30 8.38 3.21 -6.18
CA ALA A 30 8.71 1.84 -6.58
C ALA A 30 7.64 1.29 -7.52
N THR A 31 8.03 0.27 -8.26
CA THR A 31 7.08 -0.47 -9.08
C THR A 31 6.41 -1.52 -8.22
N ILE A 32 5.34 -2.10 -8.76
CA ILE A 32 4.66 -3.18 -8.06
C ILE A 32 5.61 -4.33 -7.78
N LYS A 33 6.43 -4.65 -8.77
CA LYS A 33 7.38 -5.74 -8.64
C LYS A 33 8.37 -5.48 -7.51
N GLU A 34 8.89 -4.27 -7.45
CA GLU A 34 9.85 -3.91 -6.42
C GLU A 34 9.21 -3.98 -5.03
N LEU A 35 7.99 -3.46 -4.92
CA LEU A 35 7.30 -3.50 -3.66
C LEU A 35 6.96 -4.92 -3.23
N ALA A 36 6.47 -5.71 -4.17
CA ALA A 36 6.11 -7.10 -3.87
C ALA A 36 7.31 -7.86 -3.36
N THR A 37 8.46 -7.67 -4.00
CA THR A 37 9.68 -8.31 -3.58
C THR A 37 10.12 -7.82 -2.20
N HIS A 38 10.08 -6.53 -2.00
CA HIS A 38 10.51 -5.92 -0.74
C HIS A 38 9.65 -6.39 0.43
N LEU A 39 8.35 -6.56 0.18
CA LEU A 39 7.40 -6.93 1.23
C LEU A 39 7.14 -8.42 1.28
N ASP A 40 7.72 -9.17 0.38
CA ASP A 40 7.50 -10.61 0.29
C ASP A 40 6.02 -10.90 0.13
N MET A 41 5.39 -10.19 -0.79
CA MET A 41 3.98 -10.34 -1.09
C MET A 41 3.80 -10.65 -2.57
N SER A 42 2.64 -11.18 -2.92
CA SER A 42 2.34 -11.41 -4.31
C SER A 42 2.10 -10.07 -5.01
N LYS A 43 2.34 -10.04 -6.31
CA LYS A 43 2.08 -8.83 -7.08
C LYS A 43 0.60 -8.47 -7.03
N SER A 44 -0.24 -9.48 -7.05
CA SER A 44 -1.68 -9.27 -7.03
C SER A 44 -2.12 -8.56 -5.75
N SER A 45 -1.65 -9.06 -4.61
CA SER A 45 -1.99 -8.44 -3.33
C SER A 45 -1.42 -7.02 -3.25
N THR A 46 -0.18 -6.87 -3.68
CA THR A 46 0.47 -5.55 -3.65
C THR A 46 -0.31 -4.56 -4.50
N HIS A 47 -0.73 -5.00 -5.67
CA HIS A 47 -1.50 -4.16 -6.57
C HIS A 47 -2.81 -3.72 -5.90
N ASP A 48 -3.49 -4.65 -5.24
CA ASP A 48 -4.75 -4.32 -4.60
C ASP A 48 -4.59 -3.26 -3.51
N TYR A 49 -3.55 -3.40 -2.70
CA TYR A 49 -3.30 -2.41 -1.66
C TYR A 49 -2.93 -1.06 -2.25
N LEU A 50 -2.10 -1.07 -3.29
CA LEU A 50 -1.72 0.17 -3.96
C LEU A 50 -2.93 0.85 -4.59
N LYS A 51 -3.80 0.04 -5.19
CA LYS A 51 -4.97 0.59 -5.82
C LYS A 51 -5.88 1.28 -4.80
N THR A 52 -6.01 0.67 -3.64
CA THR A 52 -6.78 1.27 -2.56
C THR A 52 -6.16 2.59 -2.12
N LEU A 53 -4.84 2.60 -1.93
CA LEU A 53 -4.15 3.81 -1.52
C LEU A 53 -4.24 4.90 -2.59
N GLU A 54 -4.17 4.50 -3.84
CA GLU A 54 -4.29 5.45 -4.94
C GLU A 54 -5.69 6.06 -4.97
N HIS A 55 -6.68 5.22 -4.80
CA HIS A 55 -8.06 5.66 -4.81
C HIS A 55 -8.33 6.65 -3.68
N GLU A 56 -7.71 6.43 -2.54
CA GLU A 56 -7.90 7.30 -1.39
C GLU A 56 -7.02 8.55 -1.44
N GLY A 57 -6.16 8.65 -2.42
CA GLY A 57 -5.35 9.84 -2.60
C GLY A 57 -4.03 9.85 -1.88
N TYR A 58 -3.63 8.74 -1.29
CA TYR A 58 -2.35 8.67 -0.57
C TYR A 58 -1.18 8.31 -1.47
N VAL A 59 -1.46 7.75 -2.61
CA VAL A 59 -0.44 7.29 -3.54
C VAL A 59 -0.80 7.75 -4.93
N VAL A 60 0.19 8.11 -5.71
CA VAL A 60 -0.02 8.46 -7.11
C VAL A 60 0.81 7.53 -7.98
N ARG A 61 0.36 7.31 -9.19
CA ARG A 61 1.06 6.45 -10.11
C ARG A 61 1.58 7.28 -11.29
N ASP A 62 2.82 7.02 -11.65
CA ASP A 62 3.45 7.67 -12.78
C ASP A 62 4.05 6.56 -13.63
N GLY A 63 3.34 6.16 -14.68
CA GLY A 63 3.78 5.03 -15.49
C GLY A 63 3.68 3.76 -14.71
N TYR A 64 4.79 3.11 -14.47
CA TYR A 64 4.83 1.86 -13.71
C TYR A 64 5.27 2.07 -12.27
N THR A 65 5.55 3.31 -11.90
CA THR A 65 6.06 3.64 -10.58
C THR A 65 4.96 4.24 -9.73
N TYR A 66 4.93 3.83 -8.47
CA TYR A 66 4.01 4.40 -7.50
C TYR A 66 4.79 5.23 -6.50
N GLU A 67 4.21 6.32 -6.06
CA GLU A 67 4.86 7.23 -5.12
C GLU A 67 3.84 7.73 -4.11
N VAL A 68 4.35 8.15 -2.96
CA VAL A 68 3.49 8.77 -1.96
C VAL A 68 2.97 10.08 -2.53
N GLY A 69 1.68 10.28 -2.43
CA GLY A 69 1.05 11.46 -3.00
C GLY A 69 1.32 12.70 -2.17
N LEU A 70 1.53 13.79 -2.85
CA LEU A 70 1.79 15.07 -2.18
C LEU A 70 0.59 15.55 -1.39
N ARG A 71 -0.58 15.10 -1.79
CA ARG A 71 -1.79 15.45 -1.09
C ARG A 71 -1.71 15.12 0.38
N PHE A 72 -1.07 14.01 0.68
CA PHE A 72 -0.90 13.58 2.05
C PHE A 72 -0.02 14.55 2.82
N LEU A 73 0.93 15.16 2.14
CA LEU A 73 1.85 16.08 2.76
C LEU A 73 1.31 17.50 2.81
N ASP A 74 0.25 17.70 2.10
CA ASP A 74 -0.33 19.03 1.96
C ASP A 74 -1.34 19.36 3.02
N ILE A 75 -1.33 18.65 4.09
CA ILE A 75 -2.25 18.89 5.16
C ILE A 75 -1.65 19.92 6.03
N GLY A 76 -2.09 20.88 6.06
CA GLY A 76 -1.45 21.71 6.82
C GLY A 76 -1.72 22.66 7.57
#